data_0486ef0b559e3fe4cbb38c41754a6070
#
_entry.id   0486ef0b559e3fe4cbb38c41754a6070
#
_cell.length_a   1.000
_cell.length_b   1.000
_cell.length_c   1.000
_cell.angle_alpha   90.00
_cell.angle_beta   90.00
_cell.angle_gamma   90.00
#
_symmetry.space_group_name_H-M   'P 1'
#
loop_
_entity.id
_entity.type
_entity.pdbx_description
1 polymer ?
#
loop_
_entity_poly.entity_id
_entity_poly.type
_entity_poly.pdbx_seq_one_letter_code
_entity_poly.pdbx_strand_id
1 'polypeptide(L)'
;IKNRNKKNFIKIFEGAGGLLVPIENKKTTLDLVKDLDIPLVIVVGNYLGSLSHTLSIIKNIENYNLDLINIILNQNQDDSLNINDTEILLKQSLGKKILVRKILKNSNYKSKEFSSILSDIIKYFNL
;
A
#
# COMPACT_ATOMS: atom_id res chain seq x y z
N ILE A 1 6.53 -15.69 -14.52
CA ILE A 1 7.11 -14.59 -13.69
C ILE A 1 8.20 -15.12 -12.74
N LYS A 2 8.34 -16.46 -12.59
CA LYS A 2 9.35 -17.10 -11.72
C LYS A 2 10.76 -17.21 -12.31
N ASN A 3 11.13 -16.46 -13.35
CA ASN A 3 12.50 -16.49 -13.85
C ASN A 3 13.34 -15.45 -13.10
N ARG A 4 13.81 -15.85 -11.92
CA ARG A 4 14.78 -15.10 -11.09
C ARG A 4 16.17 -15.23 -11.68
N ASN A 5 16.43 -14.60 -12.81
CA ASN A 5 17.80 -14.43 -13.28
C ASN A 5 18.49 -13.36 -12.43
N LYS A 6 19.41 -13.79 -11.65
CA LYS A 6 20.61 -13.23 -10.96
C LYS A 6 20.94 -11.71 -11.01
N LYS A 7 19.96 -10.81 -11.09
CA LYS A 7 20.18 -9.39 -10.82
C LYS A 7 19.27 -8.99 -9.67
N ASN A 8 19.84 -8.40 -8.63
CA ASN A 8 19.14 -7.83 -7.49
C ASN A 8 18.28 -6.64 -7.95
N PHE A 9 17.09 -6.90 -8.45
CA PHE A 9 16.13 -5.86 -8.80
C PHE A 9 14.74 -6.22 -8.27
N ILE A 10 14.01 -5.21 -7.86
CA ILE A 10 12.61 -5.31 -7.45
C ILE A 10 11.75 -4.95 -8.66
N LYS A 11 10.77 -5.79 -8.98
CA LYS A 11 9.73 -5.47 -9.96
C LYS A 11 8.52 -4.92 -9.21
N ILE A 12 8.05 -3.77 -9.64
CA ILE A 12 6.84 -3.15 -9.10
C ILE A 12 5.75 -3.27 -10.15
N PHE A 13 4.57 -3.75 -9.72
CA PHE A 13 3.36 -3.79 -10.53
C PHE A 13 2.37 -2.81 -9.92
N GLU A 14 1.88 -1.88 -10.72
CA GLU A 14 0.84 -0.94 -10.31
C GLU A 14 -0.48 -1.34 -10.95
N GLY A 15 -1.52 -1.51 -10.12
CA GLY A 15 -2.89 -1.73 -10.57
C GLY A 15 -3.61 -0.41 -10.83
N ALA A 16 -4.46 -0.35 -11.83
CA ALA A 16 -5.36 0.77 -12.05
C ALA A 16 -6.61 0.61 -11.17
N GLY A 17 -6.83 1.55 -10.26
CA GLY A 17 -7.97 1.55 -9.33
C GLY A 17 -7.70 0.78 -8.04
N GLY A 18 -8.72 0.22 -7.43
CA GLY A 18 -8.63 -0.43 -6.13
C GLY A 18 -8.43 -1.95 -6.21
N LEU A 19 -8.27 -2.58 -5.05
CA LEU A 19 -8.01 -4.02 -4.92
C LEU A 19 -9.15 -4.89 -5.47
N LEU A 20 -10.39 -4.43 -5.40
CA LEU A 20 -11.56 -5.17 -5.87
C LEU A 20 -12.05 -4.75 -7.27
N VAL A 21 -11.20 -4.08 -8.05
CA VAL A 21 -11.53 -3.73 -9.45
C VAL A 21 -11.64 -5.01 -10.27
N PRO A 22 -12.75 -5.21 -11.00
CA PRO A 22 -12.89 -6.33 -11.92
C PRO A 22 -11.88 -6.23 -13.06
N ILE A 23 -11.19 -7.30 -13.37
CA ILE A 23 -10.23 -7.38 -14.48
C ILE A 23 -10.69 -8.31 -15.58
N GLU A 24 -11.17 -9.50 -15.28
CA GLU A 24 -11.65 -10.47 -16.25
C GLU A 24 -12.54 -11.54 -15.59
N ASN A 25 -13.59 -12.01 -16.28
CA ASN A 25 -14.36 -13.22 -15.93
C ASN A 25 -14.62 -13.43 -14.42
N LYS A 26 -15.15 -12.43 -13.74
CA LYS A 26 -15.39 -12.41 -12.29
C LYS A 26 -14.13 -12.39 -11.42
N LYS A 27 -12.94 -12.23 -11.98
CA LYS A 27 -11.69 -12.00 -11.25
C LYS A 27 -11.48 -10.52 -10.99
N THR A 28 -10.86 -10.22 -9.86
CA THR A 28 -10.50 -8.86 -9.42
C THR A 28 -8.98 -8.71 -9.35
N THR A 29 -8.50 -7.50 -9.14
CA THR A 29 -7.08 -7.24 -8.84
C THR A 29 -6.61 -8.06 -7.62
N LEU A 30 -7.47 -8.28 -6.62
CA LEU A 30 -7.18 -9.14 -5.46
C LEU A 30 -6.85 -10.57 -5.89
N ASP A 31 -7.65 -11.14 -6.81
CA ASP A 31 -7.40 -12.49 -7.29
C ASP A 31 -6.08 -12.59 -8.04
N LEU A 32 -5.73 -11.57 -8.82
CA LEU A 32 -4.43 -11.50 -9.50
C LEU A 32 -3.27 -11.46 -8.49
N VAL A 33 -3.38 -10.66 -7.43
CA VAL A 33 -2.35 -10.58 -6.38
C VAL A 33 -2.17 -11.95 -5.70
N LYS A 34 -3.26 -12.64 -5.39
CA LYS A 34 -3.23 -14.01 -4.84
C LYS A 34 -2.57 -15.00 -5.80
N ASP A 35 -2.98 -14.98 -7.07
CA ASP A 35 -2.42 -15.89 -8.09
C ASP A 35 -0.91 -15.66 -8.31
N LEU A 36 -0.44 -14.42 -8.14
CA LEU A 36 0.98 -14.05 -8.29
C LEU A 36 1.81 -14.27 -7.01
N ASP A 37 1.15 -14.42 -5.86
CA ASP A 37 1.82 -14.57 -4.55
C ASP A 37 2.86 -13.46 -4.32
N ILE A 38 2.43 -12.21 -4.47
CA ILE A 38 3.27 -11.02 -4.32
C ILE A 38 2.82 -10.16 -3.14
N PRO A 39 3.78 -9.56 -2.39
CA PRO A 39 3.45 -8.66 -1.31
C PRO A 39 2.89 -7.34 -1.83
N LEU A 40 2.10 -6.68 -0.98
CA LEU A 40 1.38 -5.47 -1.29
C LEU A 40 1.99 -4.24 -0.62
N VAL A 41 1.91 -3.13 -1.34
CA VAL A 41 1.99 -1.76 -0.81
C VAL A 41 0.68 -1.08 -1.17
N ILE A 42 -0.04 -0.58 -0.19
CA ILE A 42 -1.33 0.11 -0.41
C ILE A 42 -1.11 1.62 -0.37
N VAL A 43 -1.47 2.30 -1.44
CA VAL A 43 -1.46 3.77 -1.51
C VAL A 43 -2.88 4.28 -1.29
N VAL A 44 -3.06 5.15 -0.32
CA VAL A 44 -4.34 5.69 0.12
C VAL A 44 -4.32 7.20 -0.01
N GLY A 45 -5.32 7.78 -0.65
CA GLY A 45 -5.54 9.24 -0.63
C GLY A 45 -6.11 9.70 0.70
N ASN A 46 -5.84 10.94 1.09
CA ASN A 46 -6.37 11.55 2.32
C ASN A 46 -7.64 12.35 2.03
N TYR A 47 -8.79 11.69 1.99
CA TYR A 47 -10.11 12.29 1.72
C TYR A 47 -11.18 11.71 2.65
N LEU A 48 -12.34 12.39 2.73
CA LEU A 48 -13.46 11.91 3.54
C LEU A 48 -13.91 10.51 3.08
N GLY A 49 -13.93 9.54 4.00
CA GLY A 49 -14.23 8.14 3.72
C GLY A 49 -13.03 7.26 3.42
N SER A 50 -11.83 7.82 3.20
CA SER A 50 -10.61 7.05 2.91
C SER A 50 -10.27 6.05 4.02
N LEU A 51 -10.50 6.40 5.28
CA LEU A 51 -10.28 5.52 6.43
C LEU A 51 -11.14 4.25 6.33
N SER A 52 -12.44 4.41 6.07
CA SER A 52 -13.38 3.28 5.92
C SER A 52 -12.99 2.37 4.76
N HIS A 53 -12.64 2.96 3.61
CA HIS A 53 -12.18 2.20 2.44
C HIS A 53 -10.91 1.44 2.74
N THR A 54 -9.93 2.08 3.40
CA THR A 54 -8.66 1.44 3.77
C THR A 54 -8.87 0.27 4.71
N LEU A 55 -9.67 0.43 5.76
CA LEU A 55 -9.96 -0.65 6.70
C LEU A 55 -10.68 -1.83 6.04
N SER A 56 -11.57 -1.56 5.07
CA SER A 56 -12.23 -2.61 4.29
C SER A 56 -11.23 -3.38 3.41
N ILE A 57 -10.29 -2.70 2.78
CA ILE A 57 -9.21 -3.31 1.99
C ILE A 57 -8.33 -4.19 2.90
N ILE A 58 -7.91 -3.67 4.06
CA ILE A 58 -7.06 -4.41 5.01
C ILE A 58 -7.75 -5.70 5.47
N LYS A 59 -9.04 -5.67 5.79
CA LYS A 59 -9.79 -6.88 6.14
C LYS A 59 -9.77 -7.93 5.03
N ASN A 60 -9.86 -7.52 3.78
CA ASN A 60 -9.70 -8.45 2.65
C ASN A 60 -8.28 -9.04 2.59
N ILE A 61 -7.26 -8.21 2.75
CA ILE A 61 -5.86 -8.64 2.77
C ILE A 61 -5.64 -9.68 3.87
N GLU A 62 -6.14 -9.43 5.09
CA GLU A 62 -6.05 -10.34 6.23
C GLU A 62 -6.81 -11.65 5.98
N ASN A 63 -8.05 -11.58 5.48
CA ASN A 63 -8.88 -12.75 5.19
C ASN A 63 -8.24 -13.70 4.17
N TYR A 64 -7.44 -13.18 3.26
CA TYR A 64 -6.75 -13.97 2.25
C TYR A 64 -5.29 -14.25 2.60
N ASN A 65 -4.84 -13.89 3.82
CA ASN A 65 -3.45 -14.05 4.29
C ASN A 65 -2.42 -13.49 3.30
N LEU A 66 -2.69 -12.31 2.74
CA LEU A 66 -1.77 -11.63 1.83
C LEU A 66 -0.76 -10.79 2.61
N ASP A 67 0.47 -10.78 2.14
CA ASP A 67 1.53 -9.98 2.74
C ASP A 67 1.37 -8.49 2.42
N LEU A 68 1.32 -7.68 3.47
CA LEU A 68 1.27 -6.22 3.37
C LEU A 68 2.55 -5.62 3.95
N ILE A 69 3.35 -5.00 3.09
CA ILE A 69 4.61 -4.35 3.50
C ILE A 69 4.31 -3.08 4.28
N ASN A 70 3.54 -2.16 3.69
CA ASN A 70 3.13 -0.91 4.33
C ASN A 70 1.91 -0.27 3.66
N ILE A 71 1.35 0.73 4.34
CA ILE A 71 0.33 1.63 3.81
C ILE A 71 0.97 3.01 3.63
N ILE A 72 0.83 3.58 2.45
CA ILE A 72 1.29 4.93 2.13
C ILE A 72 0.08 5.85 2.09
N LEU A 73 -0.01 6.75 3.06
CA LEU A 73 -1.02 7.80 3.10
C LEU A 73 -0.50 9.00 2.28
N ASN A 74 -1.10 9.20 1.11
CA ASN A 74 -0.71 10.25 0.17
C ASN A 74 -1.56 11.50 0.35
N GLN A 75 -0.92 12.63 0.64
CA GLN A 75 -1.57 13.92 0.75
C GLN A 75 -1.88 14.49 -0.63
N ASN A 76 -3.16 14.66 -0.95
CA ASN A 76 -3.63 15.27 -2.19
C ASN A 76 -3.73 16.80 -2.07
N GLN A 77 -4.04 17.47 -3.20
CA GLN A 77 -4.16 18.94 -3.21
C GLN A 77 -5.40 19.45 -2.48
N ASP A 78 -6.48 18.68 -2.52
CA ASP A 78 -7.80 19.06 -2.01
C ASP A 78 -8.17 18.29 -0.74
N ASP A 79 -7.19 18.06 0.14
CA ASP A 79 -7.41 17.33 1.38
C ASP A 79 -8.35 18.08 2.31
N SER A 80 -9.53 17.51 2.55
CA SER A 80 -10.49 18.00 3.54
C SER A 80 -10.13 17.58 4.97
N LEU A 81 -9.16 16.68 5.15
CA LEU A 81 -8.77 16.08 6.42
C LEU A 81 -7.31 16.37 6.76
N ASN A 82 -7.03 16.53 8.06
CA ASN A 82 -5.65 16.60 8.51
C ASN A 82 -4.98 15.24 8.38
N ILE A 83 -3.91 15.15 7.59
CA ILE A 83 -3.20 13.89 7.33
C ILE A 83 -2.61 13.26 8.59
N ASN A 84 -2.26 14.07 9.60
CA ASN A 84 -1.74 13.53 10.87
C ASN A 84 -2.84 12.81 11.66
N ASP A 85 -4.06 13.37 11.67
CA ASP A 85 -5.20 12.76 12.35
C ASP A 85 -5.58 11.45 11.66
N THR A 86 -5.60 11.42 10.33
CA THR A 86 -5.84 10.21 9.54
C THR A 86 -4.78 9.14 9.82
N GLU A 87 -3.50 9.52 9.90
CA GLU A 87 -2.42 8.60 10.25
C GLU A 87 -2.61 7.98 11.65
N ILE A 88 -2.95 8.81 12.64
CA ILE A 88 -3.20 8.37 14.02
C ILE A 88 -4.34 7.35 14.05
N LEU A 89 -5.47 7.68 13.42
CA LEU A 89 -6.64 6.82 13.37
C LEU A 89 -6.34 5.48 12.66
N LEU A 90 -5.61 5.51 11.54
CA LEU A 90 -5.17 4.30 10.86
C LEU A 90 -4.30 3.43 11.77
N LYS A 91 -3.29 4.01 12.42
CA LYS A 91 -2.40 3.28 13.34
C LYS A 91 -3.13 2.68 14.53
N GLN A 92 -4.10 3.39 15.09
CA GLN A 92 -4.94 2.89 16.18
C GLN A 92 -5.83 1.72 15.73
N SER A 93 -6.40 1.81 14.52
CA SER A 93 -7.30 0.80 13.98
C SER A 93 -6.59 -0.47 13.51
N LEU A 94 -5.35 -0.37 13.05
CA LEU A 94 -4.60 -1.49 12.46
C LEU A 94 -3.62 -2.16 13.44
N GLY A 95 -3.40 -1.53 14.60
CA GLY A 95 -2.41 -2.02 15.57
C GLY A 95 -0.97 -1.82 15.10
N LYS A 96 -0.02 -2.37 15.87
CA LYS A 96 1.42 -2.11 15.68
C LYS A 96 2.09 -2.91 14.54
N LYS A 97 1.40 -3.86 13.95
CA LYS A 97 1.99 -4.78 12.96
C LYS A 97 2.13 -4.15 11.56
N ILE A 98 1.28 -3.18 11.22
CA ILE A 98 1.25 -2.59 9.89
C ILE A 98 1.93 -1.22 9.91
N LEU A 99 2.90 -1.04 9.03
CA LEU A 99 3.62 0.22 8.89
C LEU A 99 2.76 1.21 8.09
N VAL A 100 2.52 2.38 8.66
CA VAL A 100 1.87 3.50 7.97
C VAL A 100 2.90 4.59 7.71
N ARG A 101 3.06 4.99 6.45
CA ARG A 101 3.96 6.06 5.99
C ARG A 101 3.14 7.17 5.36
N LYS A 102 3.65 8.39 5.42
CA LYS A 102 3.03 9.56 4.75
C LYS A 102 3.89 10.03 3.58
N ILE A 103 3.23 10.50 2.54
CA ILE A 103 3.82 11.34 1.51
C ILE A 103 3.08 12.68 1.56
N LEU A 104 3.81 13.76 1.87
CA LEU A 104 3.26 15.09 1.93
C LEU A 104 3.19 15.71 0.53
N LYS A 105 2.27 16.64 0.32
CA LYS A 105 2.02 17.31 -0.96
C LYS A 105 3.29 17.81 -1.69
N ASN A 106 4.25 18.30 -0.91
CA ASN A 106 5.50 18.86 -1.44
C ASN A 106 6.67 17.89 -1.38
N SER A 107 6.42 16.61 -1.02
CA SER A 107 7.47 15.60 -1.00
C SER A 107 7.92 15.26 -2.42
N ASN A 108 9.21 15.04 -2.59
CA ASN A 108 9.80 14.54 -3.83
C ASN A 108 10.58 13.24 -3.57
N TYR A 109 11.05 12.58 -4.61
CA TYR A 109 11.74 11.29 -4.50
C TYR A 109 13.03 11.31 -3.65
N LYS A 110 13.59 12.49 -3.33
CA LYS A 110 14.75 12.67 -2.44
C LYS A 110 14.34 12.94 -0.99
N SER A 111 13.05 13.04 -0.70
CA SER A 111 12.58 13.35 0.65
C SER A 111 12.78 12.16 1.62
N LYS A 112 12.76 12.47 2.92
CA LYS A 112 12.87 11.44 3.97
C LYS A 112 11.71 10.44 3.93
N GLU A 113 10.53 10.90 3.53
CA GLU A 113 9.33 10.08 3.38
C GLU A 113 9.57 8.96 2.36
N PHE A 114 10.04 9.29 1.17
CA PHE A 114 10.37 8.30 0.14
C PHE A 114 11.49 7.37 0.57
N SER A 115 12.54 7.91 1.20
CA SER A 115 13.65 7.09 1.71
C SER A 115 13.19 6.07 2.75
N SER A 116 12.23 6.43 3.63
CA SER A 116 11.70 5.51 4.62
C SER A 116 10.84 4.40 3.99
N ILE A 117 10.03 4.72 2.98
CA ILE A 117 9.24 3.75 2.23
C ILE A 117 10.16 2.74 1.52
N LEU A 118 11.18 3.23 0.82
CA LEU A 118 12.18 2.36 0.17
C LEU A 118 12.89 1.46 1.18
N SER A 119 13.26 1.99 2.34
CA SER A 119 13.88 1.21 3.41
C SER A 119 12.98 0.06 3.89
N ASP A 120 11.67 0.29 4.03
CA ASP A 120 10.72 -0.75 4.43
C ASP A 120 10.66 -1.86 3.38
N ILE A 121 10.60 -1.51 2.10
CA ILE A 121 10.55 -2.45 0.98
C ILE A 121 11.86 -3.26 0.92
N ILE A 122 13.01 -2.60 1.00
CA ILE A 122 14.32 -3.25 0.98
C ILE A 122 14.45 -4.25 2.13
N LYS A 123 14.07 -3.84 3.36
CA LYS A 123 14.08 -4.72 4.53
C LYS A 123 13.17 -5.93 4.37
N TYR A 124 11.99 -5.76 3.80
CA TYR A 124 11.06 -6.86 3.56
C TYR A 124 11.69 -7.94 2.67
N PHE A 125 12.44 -7.56 1.65
CA PHE A 125 13.09 -8.48 0.72
C PHE A 125 14.49 -8.94 1.15
N ASN A 126 15.00 -8.46 2.29
CA ASN A 126 16.36 -8.74 2.78
C ASN A 126 17.45 -8.37 1.74
N LEU A 127 17.32 -7.19 1.10
CA LEU A 127 18.24 -6.67 0.08
C LEU A 127 19.21 -5.64 0.63
#